data_f296edd914b1e009c9b8b78eb53c8e9f
#
_entry.id   f296edd914b1e009c9b8b78eb53c8e9f
#
_cell.length_a   1.000
_cell.length_b   1.000
_cell.length_c   1.000
_cell.angle_alpha   90.00
_cell.angle_beta   90.00
_cell.angle_gamma   90.00
#
_symmetry.space_group_name_H-M   'P 1'
#
loop_
_entity.id
_entity.type
_entity.pdbx_description
1 polymer ?
#
loop_
_entity_poly.entity_id
_entity_poly.type
_entity_poly.pdbx_seq_one_letter_code
_entity_poly.pdbx_strand_id
1 'polypeptide(L)'
;MSRRACLLAAALWWPVMAFADAPLLAQPAGSGDVPATSWQVLGLPQQASSATRFSVVTLDGERVLRVEAQAGYGNLVHPLPGHPSARHLRWRWRVDRSNPAADLRRRDADDNPLKVCALFDLPIEAVPFVERQLLRLARLRTGQKLPAASVCYVWDAQLPAGTVLDNIYSRRVRMIVLRGAEAGLRSWHAEQRDVRADFLRLFADEASTVPPLLGIGIAGDADNTLGHSVGHIGGITLD
;
A
#
# COMPACT_ATOMS: atom_id res chain seq x y z
N MET A 1 70.82 24.20 -31.75
CA MET A 1 69.92 23.05 -31.97
C MET A 1 69.22 22.74 -30.66
N SER A 2 67.98 23.24 -30.49
CA SER A 2 67.22 23.12 -29.26
C SER A 2 66.12 22.11 -29.47
N ARG A 3 66.14 20.98 -28.73
CA ARG A 3 65.09 19.95 -28.74
C ARG A 3 64.02 20.34 -27.73
N ARG A 4 62.82 20.66 -28.18
CA ARG A 4 61.64 20.84 -27.34
C ARG A 4 61.01 19.45 -27.10
N ALA A 5 60.98 19.03 -25.81
CA ALA A 5 60.25 17.83 -25.39
C ALA A 5 58.78 18.22 -25.17
N CYS A 6 57.86 17.59 -25.93
CA CYS A 6 56.43 17.65 -25.67
C CYS A 6 56.04 16.63 -24.61
N LEU A 7 55.58 17.08 -23.43
CA LEU A 7 54.96 16.25 -22.41
C LEU A 7 53.48 16.09 -22.76
N LEU A 8 53.10 14.88 -23.12
CA LEU A 8 51.68 14.46 -23.29
C LEU A 8 51.13 14.11 -21.89
N ALA A 9 50.26 14.94 -21.37
CA ALA A 9 49.49 14.64 -20.16
C ALA A 9 48.31 13.69 -20.53
N ALA A 10 48.42 12.44 -20.12
CA ALA A 10 47.33 11.49 -20.22
C ALA A 10 46.30 11.77 -19.10
N ALA A 11 45.13 12.30 -19.45
CA ALA A 11 44.00 12.45 -18.54
C ALA A 11 43.40 11.09 -18.27
N LEU A 12 43.58 10.55 -17.06
CA LEU A 12 42.87 9.34 -16.59
C LEU A 12 41.42 9.70 -16.29
N TRP A 13 40.51 9.31 -17.16
CA TRP A 13 39.09 9.33 -16.89
C TRP A 13 38.73 8.12 -16.01
N TRP A 14 38.47 8.36 -14.73
CA TRP A 14 37.83 7.37 -13.89
C TRP A 14 36.33 7.39 -14.16
N PRO A 15 35.70 6.24 -14.48
CA PRO A 15 34.26 6.17 -14.58
C PRO A 15 33.66 6.42 -13.18
N VAL A 16 32.87 7.46 -13.04
CA VAL A 16 32.02 7.66 -11.86
C VAL A 16 30.96 6.57 -11.94
N MET A 17 31.09 5.53 -11.13
CA MET A 17 30.02 4.56 -10.94
C MET A 17 28.89 5.28 -10.20
N ALA A 18 27.82 5.61 -10.91
CA ALA A 18 26.59 6.03 -10.32
C ALA A 18 25.99 4.81 -9.58
N PHE A 19 26.06 4.82 -8.26
CA PHE A 19 25.27 3.88 -7.45
C PHE A 19 23.82 4.27 -7.67
N ALA A 20 23.06 3.40 -8.34
CA ALA A 20 21.58 3.52 -8.32
C ALA A 20 21.14 3.31 -6.87
N ASP A 21 20.43 4.28 -6.31
CA ASP A 21 19.84 4.13 -4.97
C ASP A 21 18.96 2.87 -4.95
N ALA A 22 19.08 2.09 -3.88
CA ALA A 22 18.25 0.91 -3.69
C ALA A 22 16.76 1.32 -3.71
N PRO A 23 15.88 0.53 -4.35
CA PRO A 23 14.48 0.88 -4.41
C PRO A 23 13.88 0.95 -3.01
N LEU A 24 13.03 1.94 -2.75
CA LEU A 24 12.37 2.15 -1.45
C LEU A 24 11.47 0.96 -1.05
N LEU A 25 10.91 0.26 -2.04
CA LEU A 25 10.08 -0.92 -1.85
C LEU A 25 10.73 -2.14 -2.49
N ALA A 26 10.85 -3.22 -1.71
CA ALA A 26 11.08 -4.53 -2.30
C ALA A 26 9.80 -5.05 -2.98
N GLN A 27 9.95 -5.81 -4.06
CA GLN A 27 8.79 -6.46 -4.66
C GLN A 27 8.17 -7.45 -3.67
N PRO A 28 6.83 -7.48 -3.51
CA PRO A 28 6.19 -8.41 -2.58
C PRO A 28 6.35 -9.87 -3.02
N ALA A 29 6.44 -10.12 -4.32
CA ALA A 29 6.73 -11.45 -4.87
C ALA A 29 8.23 -11.75 -4.81
N GLY A 30 8.72 -12.23 -3.68
CA GLY A 30 10.10 -12.68 -3.48
C GLY A 30 10.43 -13.96 -4.26
N SER A 31 11.53 -14.62 -3.93
CA SER A 31 12.01 -15.83 -4.63
C SER A 31 11.22 -17.10 -4.32
N GLY A 32 10.53 -17.17 -3.16
CA GLY A 32 9.73 -18.33 -2.71
C GLY A 32 8.23 -18.16 -2.96
N ASP A 33 7.42 -19.06 -2.41
CA ASP A 33 5.96 -19.05 -2.53
C ASP A 33 5.27 -18.17 -1.47
N VAL A 34 6.07 -17.56 -0.59
CA VAL A 34 5.63 -16.60 0.41
C VAL A 34 6.12 -15.20 0.05
N PRO A 35 5.49 -14.13 0.56
CA PRO A 35 5.96 -12.78 0.37
C PRO A 35 7.43 -12.60 0.78
N ALA A 36 8.13 -11.65 0.15
CA ALA A 36 9.49 -11.29 0.54
C ALA A 36 9.53 -10.87 2.01
N THR A 37 10.62 -11.17 2.72
CA THR A 37 10.77 -10.98 4.18
C THR A 37 10.67 -9.51 4.63
N SER A 38 10.88 -8.56 3.72
CA SER A 38 10.65 -7.13 3.95
C SER A 38 9.17 -6.77 4.09
N TRP A 39 8.26 -7.66 3.68
CA TRP A 39 6.83 -7.52 3.84
C TRP A 39 6.35 -8.36 5.03
N GLN A 40 5.63 -7.74 5.95
CA GLN A 40 5.18 -8.34 7.20
C GLN A 40 3.66 -8.48 7.21
N VAL A 41 3.16 -9.67 7.54
CA VAL A 41 1.72 -9.88 7.74
C VAL A 41 1.33 -9.30 9.10
N LEU A 42 0.41 -8.37 9.09
CA LEU A 42 -0.15 -7.74 10.29
C LEU A 42 -1.64 -8.04 10.35
N GLY A 43 -2.06 -8.78 11.38
CA GLY A 43 -3.46 -9.01 11.71
C GLY A 43 -3.94 -8.11 12.84
N LEU A 44 -5.22 -8.17 13.15
CA LEU A 44 -5.77 -7.57 14.35
C LEU A 44 -5.48 -8.49 15.54
N PRO A 45 -5.11 -7.95 16.73
CA PRO A 45 -4.98 -8.75 17.93
C PRO A 45 -6.32 -9.39 18.27
N GLN A 46 -6.28 -10.68 18.65
CA GLN A 46 -7.50 -11.45 18.97
C GLN A 46 -8.53 -11.48 17.84
N GLN A 47 -8.05 -11.46 16.60
CA GLN A 47 -8.91 -11.57 15.43
C GLN A 47 -9.72 -12.87 15.47
N ALA A 48 -11.05 -12.75 15.46
CA ALA A 48 -11.95 -13.90 15.43
C ALA A 48 -12.09 -14.49 14.01
N SER A 49 -11.88 -13.67 12.98
CA SER A 49 -11.93 -14.07 11.59
C SER A 49 -10.63 -14.78 11.14
N SER A 50 -10.71 -15.59 10.11
CA SER A 50 -9.53 -16.17 9.46
C SER A 50 -8.60 -15.08 8.95
N ALA A 51 -7.30 -15.38 8.87
CA ALA A 51 -6.35 -14.46 8.26
C ALA A 51 -6.46 -14.50 6.73
N THR A 52 -6.38 -13.34 6.08
CA THR A 52 -6.14 -13.25 4.65
C THR A 52 -4.82 -13.92 4.31
N ARG A 53 -4.83 -14.76 3.29
CA ARG A 53 -3.64 -15.48 2.84
C ARG A 53 -2.90 -14.65 1.78
N PHE A 54 -1.63 -14.42 2.03
CA PHE A 54 -0.68 -13.82 1.09
C PHE A 54 0.28 -14.89 0.59
N SER A 55 0.30 -15.12 -0.71
CA SER A 55 1.19 -16.11 -1.35
C SER A 55 1.74 -15.58 -2.66
N VAL A 56 2.84 -16.14 -3.12
CA VAL A 56 3.42 -15.79 -4.42
C VAL A 56 3.07 -16.88 -5.42
N VAL A 57 2.53 -16.48 -6.55
CA VAL A 57 2.14 -17.38 -7.64
C VAL A 57 2.71 -16.90 -8.98
N THR A 58 2.80 -17.79 -9.94
CA THR A 58 3.09 -17.42 -11.33
C THR A 58 1.77 -17.26 -12.08
N LEU A 59 1.51 -16.04 -12.58
CA LEU A 59 0.31 -15.70 -13.34
C LEU A 59 0.74 -14.95 -14.60
N ASP A 60 0.27 -15.41 -15.75
CA ASP A 60 0.62 -14.85 -17.06
C ASP A 60 2.15 -14.78 -17.32
N GLY A 61 2.91 -15.78 -16.79
CA GLY A 61 4.35 -15.86 -16.90
C GLY A 61 5.16 -15.01 -15.91
N GLU A 62 4.51 -14.25 -15.05
CA GLU A 62 5.14 -13.39 -14.05
C GLU A 62 4.84 -13.85 -12.63
N ARG A 63 5.82 -13.62 -11.75
CA ARG A 63 5.64 -13.87 -10.32
C ARG A 63 4.93 -12.68 -9.68
N VAL A 64 3.80 -12.93 -9.05
CA VAL A 64 2.94 -11.90 -8.48
C VAL A 64 2.49 -12.29 -7.06
N LEU A 65 2.17 -11.31 -6.25
CA LEU A 65 1.51 -11.53 -4.96
C LEU A 65 0.05 -11.88 -5.20
N ARG A 66 -0.41 -13.01 -4.64
CA ARG A 66 -1.82 -13.37 -4.53
C ARG A 66 -2.33 -13.01 -3.14
N VAL A 67 -3.44 -12.32 -3.09
CA VAL A 67 -4.17 -11.91 -1.89
C VAL A 67 -5.50 -12.63 -1.91
N GLU A 68 -5.73 -13.53 -0.97
CA GLU A 68 -6.95 -14.34 -0.89
C GLU A 68 -7.58 -14.22 0.49
N ALA A 69 -8.77 -13.64 0.54
CA ALA A 69 -9.57 -13.55 1.75
C ALA A 69 -10.78 -14.48 1.63
N GLN A 70 -10.89 -15.43 2.57
CA GLN A 70 -12.04 -16.31 2.73
C GLN A 70 -12.57 -16.16 4.15
N ALA A 71 -13.66 -15.43 4.31
CA ALA A 71 -14.20 -15.00 5.60
C ALA A 71 -13.09 -14.44 6.51
N GLY A 72 -12.13 -13.71 5.90
CA GLY A 72 -10.87 -13.35 6.54
C GLY A 72 -10.49 -11.91 6.36
N TYR A 73 -9.61 -11.43 7.25
CA TYR A 73 -9.01 -10.09 7.26
C TYR A 73 -7.50 -10.18 7.41
N GLY A 74 -6.76 -9.31 6.75
CA GLY A 74 -5.31 -9.21 6.94
C GLY A 74 -4.66 -8.13 6.10
N ASN A 75 -3.52 -7.63 6.60
CA ASN A 75 -2.68 -6.68 5.90
C ASN A 75 -1.28 -7.23 5.73
N LEU A 76 -0.67 -6.95 4.60
CA LEU A 76 0.74 -7.18 4.32
C LEU A 76 1.41 -5.81 4.20
N VAL A 77 2.36 -5.49 5.07
CA VAL A 77 2.94 -4.15 5.19
C VAL A 77 4.45 -4.21 4.94
N HIS A 78 4.93 -3.31 4.08
CA HIS A 78 6.34 -2.99 3.93
C HIS A 78 6.65 -1.73 4.73
N PRO A 79 7.37 -1.81 5.85
CA PRO A 79 7.79 -0.62 6.59
C PRO A 79 8.83 0.16 5.77
N LEU A 80 8.82 1.48 5.93
CA LEU A 80 9.76 2.40 5.31
C LEU A 80 10.64 3.03 6.39
N PRO A 81 11.75 2.39 6.77
CA PRO A 81 12.69 2.96 7.72
C PRO A 81 13.29 4.25 7.17
N GLY A 82 13.54 5.23 8.05
CA GLY A 82 14.04 6.54 7.65
C GLY A 82 12.96 7.48 7.11
N HIS A 83 11.72 7.03 6.98
CA HIS A 83 10.55 7.86 6.63
C HIS A 83 10.77 8.69 5.36
N PRO A 84 10.99 8.05 4.20
CA PRO A 84 11.35 8.74 2.98
C PRO A 84 10.26 9.71 2.52
N SER A 85 10.68 10.76 1.83
CA SER A 85 9.81 11.75 1.21
C SER A 85 9.48 11.32 -0.21
N ALA A 86 8.82 10.20 -0.37
CA ALA A 86 8.41 9.69 -1.66
C ALA A 86 7.10 10.33 -2.14
N ARG A 87 6.88 10.30 -3.44
CA ARG A 87 5.77 10.98 -4.10
C ARG A 87 4.90 10.06 -4.93
N HIS A 88 5.50 9.24 -5.78
CA HIS A 88 4.74 8.43 -6.73
C HIS A 88 4.74 6.97 -6.31
N LEU A 89 3.55 6.46 -6.04
CA LEU A 89 3.30 5.04 -5.84
C LEU A 89 2.72 4.49 -7.14
N ARG A 90 3.38 3.46 -7.70
CA ARG A 90 2.94 2.77 -8.91
C ARG A 90 2.80 1.30 -8.64
N TRP A 91 1.74 0.69 -9.18
CA TRP A 91 1.54 -0.75 -9.10
C TRP A 91 0.63 -1.19 -10.24
N ARG A 92 0.53 -2.49 -10.43
CA ARG A 92 -0.54 -3.08 -11.21
C ARG A 92 -1.25 -4.12 -10.36
N TRP A 93 -2.52 -4.22 -10.58
CA TRP A 93 -3.37 -5.14 -9.86
C TRP A 93 -4.42 -5.79 -10.76
N ARG A 94 -4.95 -6.90 -10.27
CA ARG A 94 -5.99 -7.67 -10.93
C ARG A 94 -6.85 -8.33 -9.86
N VAL A 95 -8.16 -8.34 -10.04
CA VAL A 95 -9.11 -9.08 -9.21
C VAL A 95 -9.68 -10.23 -10.03
N ASP A 96 -9.54 -11.45 -9.53
CA ASP A 96 -10.06 -12.66 -10.17
C ASP A 96 -11.40 -13.06 -9.60
N ARG A 97 -11.63 -12.74 -8.32
CA ARG A 97 -12.89 -12.96 -7.63
C ARG A 97 -13.21 -11.79 -6.73
N SER A 98 -14.32 -11.14 -6.98
CA SER A 98 -14.91 -10.11 -6.13
C SER A 98 -16.06 -10.70 -5.32
N ASN A 99 -16.36 -10.08 -4.17
CA ASN A 99 -17.47 -10.43 -3.33
C ASN A 99 -18.64 -9.46 -3.60
N PRO A 100 -19.71 -9.88 -4.27
CA PRO A 100 -20.82 -8.99 -4.64
C PRO A 100 -21.64 -8.51 -3.44
N ALA A 101 -21.52 -9.14 -2.26
CA ALA A 101 -22.18 -8.71 -1.02
C ALA A 101 -21.45 -7.58 -0.30
N ALA A 102 -20.19 -7.26 -0.71
CA ALA A 102 -19.40 -6.20 -0.12
C ALA A 102 -19.97 -4.81 -0.44
N ASP A 103 -19.97 -3.93 0.56
CA ASP A 103 -20.35 -2.52 0.43
C ASP A 103 -19.60 -1.70 1.49
N LEU A 104 -18.63 -0.92 1.07
CA LEU A 104 -17.78 -0.09 1.96
C LEU A 104 -18.54 0.99 2.75
N ARG A 105 -19.83 1.21 2.45
CA ARG A 105 -20.70 2.15 3.17
C ARG A 105 -21.41 1.49 4.35
N ARG A 106 -21.27 0.19 4.53
CA ARG A 106 -22.00 -0.59 5.54
C ARG A 106 -21.02 -1.35 6.44
N ARG A 107 -21.21 -1.25 7.77
CA ARG A 107 -20.35 -1.94 8.75
C ARG A 107 -20.39 -3.47 8.65
N ASP A 108 -21.54 -4.01 8.31
CA ASP A 108 -21.76 -5.43 8.16
C ASP A 108 -21.34 -5.98 6.79
N ALA A 109 -20.75 -5.12 5.94
CA ALA A 109 -20.34 -5.46 4.58
C ALA A 109 -19.07 -4.70 4.14
N ASP A 110 -18.28 -4.13 5.08
CA ASP A 110 -17.04 -3.38 4.81
C ASP A 110 -15.90 -4.31 4.36
N ASP A 111 -16.12 -4.99 3.25
CA ASP A 111 -15.17 -5.90 2.61
C ASP A 111 -14.70 -5.33 1.27
N ASN A 112 -13.47 -5.66 0.89
CA ASN A 112 -12.96 -5.33 -0.44
C ASN A 112 -11.97 -6.39 -0.93
N PRO A 113 -11.97 -6.72 -2.23
CA PRO A 113 -11.09 -7.76 -2.76
C PRO A 113 -9.62 -7.37 -2.72
N LEU A 114 -9.31 -6.07 -2.81
CA LEU A 114 -7.92 -5.61 -2.89
C LEU A 114 -7.82 -4.11 -2.60
N LYS A 115 -6.85 -3.74 -1.76
CA LYS A 115 -6.48 -2.35 -1.51
C LYS A 115 -4.97 -2.18 -1.36
N VAL A 116 -4.46 -1.01 -1.77
CA VAL A 116 -3.07 -0.57 -1.57
C VAL A 116 -3.10 0.73 -0.79
N CYS A 117 -2.36 0.81 0.31
CA CYS A 117 -2.42 1.94 1.24
C CYS A 117 -1.05 2.58 1.44
N ALA A 118 -1.00 3.90 1.41
CA ALA A 118 0.12 4.70 1.91
C ALA A 118 -0.15 5.06 3.38
N LEU A 119 0.76 4.69 4.27
CA LEU A 119 0.63 4.84 5.72
C LEU A 119 1.49 6.02 6.18
N PHE A 120 0.89 7.00 6.87
CA PHE A 120 1.54 8.25 7.25
C PHE A 120 1.69 8.41 8.76
N ASP A 121 2.81 9.02 9.19
CA ASP A 121 3.09 9.38 10.58
C ASP A 121 2.52 10.78 10.90
N LEU A 122 1.21 10.93 10.75
CA LEU A 122 0.56 12.18 11.16
C LEU A 122 0.78 12.40 12.67
N PRO A 123 1.26 13.58 13.10
CA PRO A 123 1.39 13.90 14.52
C PRO A 123 0.07 13.66 15.26
N ILE A 124 0.13 12.96 16.39
CA ILE A 124 -1.07 12.55 17.15
C ILE A 124 -1.88 13.76 17.62
N GLU A 125 -1.23 14.92 17.77
CA GLU A 125 -1.82 16.20 18.17
C GLU A 125 -2.73 16.77 17.08
N ALA A 126 -2.46 16.49 15.81
CA ALA A 126 -3.29 16.88 14.67
C ALA A 126 -4.57 16.04 14.55
N VAL A 127 -4.60 14.87 15.18
CA VAL A 127 -5.76 13.98 15.16
C VAL A 127 -6.87 14.55 16.03
N PRO A 128 -8.15 14.63 15.59
CA PRO A 128 -9.29 15.06 16.38
C PRO A 128 -9.39 14.30 17.72
N PHE A 129 -9.82 15.00 18.77
CA PHE A 129 -9.70 14.50 20.15
C PHE A 129 -10.26 13.08 20.35
N VAL A 130 -11.48 12.83 19.90
CA VAL A 130 -12.13 11.52 20.09
C VAL A 130 -11.34 10.40 19.38
N GLU A 131 -11.00 10.61 18.11
CA GLU A 131 -10.25 9.65 17.33
C GLU A 131 -8.82 9.44 17.85
N ARG A 132 -8.21 10.47 18.41
CA ARG A 132 -6.92 10.41 19.10
C ARG A 132 -6.97 9.44 20.27
N GLN A 133 -8.03 9.51 21.10
CA GLN A 133 -8.17 8.58 22.22
C GLN A 133 -8.41 7.15 21.75
N LEU A 134 -9.22 6.96 20.71
CA LEU A 134 -9.44 5.64 20.12
C LEU A 134 -8.15 5.07 19.52
N LEU A 135 -7.36 5.87 18.83
CA LEU A 135 -6.08 5.45 18.26
C LEU A 135 -5.06 5.10 19.35
N ARG A 136 -4.99 5.91 20.45
CA ARG A 136 -4.14 5.58 21.61
C ARG A 136 -4.52 4.25 22.23
N LEU A 137 -5.81 4.02 22.44
CA LEU A 137 -6.31 2.76 22.96
C LEU A 137 -6.01 1.59 22.04
N ALA A 138 -6.19 1.76 20.74
CA ALA A 138 -5.85 0.75 19.73
C ALA A 138 -4.35 0.42 19.76
N ARG A 139 -3.46 1.43 19.78
CA ARG A 139 -2.00 1.24 19.92
C ARG A 139 -1.62 0.49 21.19
N LEU A 140 -2.25 0.82 22.32
CA LEU A 140 -2.03 0.11 23.60
C LEU A 140 -2.47 -1.35 23.53
N ARG A 141 -3.62 -1.64 22.93
CA ARG A 141 -4.15 -3.01 22.83
C ARG A 141 -3.36 -3.87 21.83
N THR A 142 -2.88 -3.28 20.77
CA THR A 142 -2.16 -4.00 19.71
C THR A 142 -0.67 -4.13 19.98
N GLY A 143 -0.09 -3.26 20.81
CA GLY A 143 1.35 -3.09 20.93
C GLY A 143 2.01 -2.58 19.63
N GLN A 144 1.23 -2.15 18.64
CA GLN A 144 1.71 -1.73 17.32
C GLN A 144 1.65 -0.21 17.17
N LYS A 145 2.60 0.37 16.43
CA LYS A 145 2.56 1.77 16.01
C LYS A 145 1.59 1.91 14.82
N LEU A 146 0.28 1.82 15.09
CA LEU A 146 -0.73 2.02 14.06
C LEU A 146 -0.60 3.42 13.44
N PRO A 147 -0.72 3.58 12.11
CA PRO A 147 -0.64 4.87 11.43
C PRO A 147 -1.77 5.79 11.91
N ALA A 148 -1.48 7.08 12.04
CA ALA A 148 -2.49 8.07 12.41
C ALA A 148 -3.26 8.61 11.19
N ALA A 149 -2.76 8.34 9.98
CA ALA A 149 -3.44 8.60 8.72
C ALA A 149 -3.05 7.56 7.68
N SER A 150 -4.01 7.07 6.92
CA SER A 150 -3.80 6.14 5.81
C SER A 150 -4.62 6.59 4.61
N VAL A 151 -3.97 6.68 3.46
CA VAL A 151 -4.63 6.89 2.15
C VAL A 151 -4.65 5.54 1.46
N CYS A 152 -5.84 4.98 1.25
CA CYS A 152 -6.02 3.67 0.64
C CYS A 152 -6.67 3.78 -0.73
N TYR A 153 -6.09 3.12 -1.70
CA TYR A 153 -6.60 2.94 -3.04
C TYR A 153 -7.29 1.59 -3.10
N VAL A 154 -8.57 1.59 -3.49
CA VAL A 154 -9.42 0.42 -3.33
C VAL A 154 -9.96 -0.04 -4.68
N TRP A 155 -9.98 -1.35 -4.88
CA TRP A 155 -10.84 -1.99 -5.85
C TRP A 155 -12.16 -2.35 -5.14
N ASP A 156 -13.27 -1.84 -5.62
CA ASP A 156 -14.58 -2.03 -5.01
C ASP A 156 -15.49 -2.89 -5.90
N ALA A 157 -16.46 -3.56 -5.30
CA ALA A 157 -17.42 -4.39 -6.02
C ALA A 157 -18.62 -3.60 -6.62
N GLN A 158 -18.93 -2.42 -6.04
CA GLN A 158 -20.16 -1.69 -6.32
C GLN A 158 -19.93 -0.22 -6.65
N LEU A 159 -19.01 0.44 -5.92
CA LEU A 159 -18.78 1.87 -6.05
C LEU A 159 -18.02 2.21 -7.34
N PRO A 160 -18.39 3.30 -8.03
CA PRO A 160 -17.68 3.72 -9.23
C PRO A 160 -16.29 4.28 -8.90
N ALA A 161 -15.37 4.18 -9.87
CA ALA A 161 -14.06 4.80 -9.80
C ALA A 161 -14.17 6.30 -9.53
N GLY A 162 -13.26 6.85 -8.72
CA GLY A 162 -13.27 8.24 -8.28
C GLY A 162 -14.05 8.50 -6.99
N THR A 163 -14.84 7.54 -6.49
CA THR A 163 -15.52 7.66 -5.19
C THR A 163 -14.49 7.84 -4.07
N VAL A 164 -14.75 8.82 -3.20
CA VAL A 164 -13.95 9.08 -2.00
C VAL A 164 -14.82 8.86 -0.77
N LEU A 165 -14.31 8.13 0.20
CA LEU A 165 -15.01 7.85 1.45
C LEU A 165 -14.04 7.61 2.61
N ASP A 166 -14.49 7.90 3.82
CA ASP A 166 -13.82 7.45 5.04
C ASP A 166 -14.14 5.97 5.27
N ASN A 167 -13.21 5.22 5.87
CA ASN A 167 -13.55 3.87 6.33
C ASN A 167 -14.61 3.96 7.45
N ILE A 168 -15.59 3.07 7.38
CA ILE A 168 -16.79 3.09 8.23
C ILE A 168 -16.47 2.88 9.74
N TYR A 169 -15.29 2.34 10.06
CA TYR A 169 -14.84 2.12 11.44
C TYR A 169 -13.91 3.22 11.94
N SER A 170 -13.17 3.90 11.04
CA SER A 170 -12.17 4.87 11.45
C SER A 170 -11.85 5.88 10.34
N ARG A 171 -12.02 7.16 10.61
CA ARG A 171 -11.56 8.24 9.73
C ARG A 171 -10.03 8.32 9.58
N ARG A 172 -9.29 7.47 10.30
CA ARG A 172 -7.82 7.32 10.12
C ARG A 172 -7.47 6.63 8.81
N VAL A 173 -8.44 5.99 8.18
CA VAL A 173 -8.32 5.39 6.86
C VAL A 173 -9.28 6.10 5.92
N ARG A 174 -8.74 6.83 4.95
CA ARG A 174 -9.52 7.50 3.90
C ARG A 174 -9.23 6.85 2.56
N MET A 175 -10.28 6.57 1.81
CA MET A 175 -10.23 5.69 0.65
C MET A 175 -10.57 6.42 -0.63
N ILE A 176 -9.92 6.01 -1.72
CA ILE A 176 -10.23 6.40 -3.10
C ILE A 176 -10.48 5.11 -3.86
N VAL A 177 -11.69 4.92 -4.37
CA VAL A 177 -11.97 3.83 -5.31
C VAL A 177 -11.30 4.14 -6.64
N LEU A 178 -10.37 3.30 -7.07
CA LEU A 178 -9.72 3.44 -8.38
C LEU A 178 -10.35 2.54 -9.43
N ARG A 179 -10.89 1.38 -9.00
CA ARG A 179 -11.58 0.43 -9.87
C ARG A 179 -12.87 -0.01 -9.20
N GLY A 180 -13.95 0.03 -9.96
CA GLY A 180 -15.28 -0.42 -9.56
C GLY A 180 -15.72 -1.67 -10.33
N ALA A 181 -17.00 -2.00 -10.26
CA ALA A 181 -17.58 -3.14 -10.96
C ALA A 181 -17.33 -3.13 -12.48
N GLU A 182 -17.20 -1.93 -13.07
CA GLU A 182 -16.95 -1.73 -14.49
C GLU A 182 -15.56 -2.15 -14.96
N ALA A 183 -14.61 -2.30 -14.05
CA ALA A 183 -13.21 -2.59 -14.40
C ALA A 183 -13.03 -4.02 -14.98
N GLY A 184 -14.03 -4.87 -14.82
CA GLY A 184 -13.95 -6.26 -15.24
C GLY A 184 -12.99 -7.10 -14.38
N LEU A 185 -13.29 -8.38 -14.23
CA LEU A 185 -12.44 -9.32 -13.53
C LEU A 185 -11.38 -9.91 -14.46
N ARG A 186 -10.29 -10.42 -13.87
CA ARG A 186 -9.18 -11.14 -14.56
C ARG A 186 -8.41 -10.31 -15.57
N SER A 187 -8.46 -8.99 -15.46
CA SER A 187 -7.70 -8.05 -16.28
C SER A 187 -6.72 -7.27 -15.42
N TRP A 188 -5.50 -7.09 -15.92
CA TRP A 188 -4.48 -6.27 -15.26
C TRP A 188 -4.75 -4.78 -15.51
N HIS A 189 -4.71 -3.99 -14.44
CA HIS A 189 -4.77 -2.54 -14.47
C HIS A 189 -3.53 -1.96 -13.82
N ALA A 190 -2.93 -0.96 -14.45
CA ALA A 190 -1.80 -0.21 -13.91
C ALA A 190 -2.29 1.09 -13.28
N GLU A 191 -1.73 1.42 -12.13
CA GLU A 191 -2.04 2.64 -11.39
C GLU A 191 -0.77 3.44 -11.12
N GLN A 192 -0.92 4.76 -11.09
CA GLN A 192 0.07 5.70 -10.60
C GLN A 192 -0.64 6.76 -9.76
N ARG A 193 -0.17 6.97 -8.53
CA ARG A 193 -0.74 7.97 -7.63
C ARG A 193 0.36 8.87 -7.06
N ASP A 194 0.05 10.17 -6.97
CA ASP A 194 0.79 11.11 -6.15
C ASP A 194 0.26 11.01 -4.72
N VAL A 195 0.91 10.20 -3.88
CA VAL A 195 0.45 9.93 -2.51
C VAL A 195 0.46 11.17 -1.63
N ARG A 196 1.30 12.16 -1.97
CA ARG A 196 1.37 13.43 -1.23
C ARG A 196 0.19 14.34 -1.57
N ALA A 197 -0.14 14.45 -2.85
CA ALA A 197 -1.31 15.21 -3.29
C ALA A 197 -2.61 14.58 -2.78
N ASP A 198 -2.71 13.25 -2.82
CA ASP A 198 -3.88 12.55 -2.29
C ASP A 198 -4.01 12.70 -0.76
N PHE A 199 -2.89 12.66 -0.02
CA PHE A 199 -2.91 12.94 1.42
C PHE A 199 -3.43 14.35 1.71
N LEU A 200 -2.88 15.38 1.07
CA LEU A 200 -3.31 16.76 1.28
C LEU A 200 -4.78 16.99 0.91
N ARG A 201 -5.26 16.31 -0.12
CA ARG A 201 -6.67 16.36 -0.53
C ARG A 201 -7.58 15.70 0.50
N LEU A 202 -7.21 14.51 0.96
CA LEU A 202 -8.06 13.72 1.84
C LEU A 202 -8.02 14.19 3.29
N PHE A 203 -6.88 14.65 3.80
CA PHE A 203 -6.67 15.09 5.18
C PHE A 203 -6.55 16.62 5.31
N ALA A 204 -7.12 17.39 4.36
CA ALA A 204 -7.09 18.85 4.37
C ALA A 204 -7.70 19.48 5.64
N ASP A 205 -8.61 18.77 6.29
CA ASP A 205 -9.25 19.16 7.55
C ASP A 205 -8.35 18.95 8.79
N GLU A 206 -7.24 18.23 8.65
CA GLU A 206 -6.36 17.86 9.78
C GLU A 206 -4.90 18.28 9.58
N ALA A 207 -4.44 18.45 8.33
CA ALA A 207 -3.04 18.76 8.03
C ALA A 207 -2.89 19.64 6.79
N SER A 208 -2.01 20.64 6.88
CA SER A 208 -1.59 21.47 5.75
C SER A 208 -0.26 21.04 5.11
N THR A 209 0.44 20.08 5.72
CA THR A 209 1.71 19.53 5.25
C THR A 209 1.66 18.02 5.25
N VAL A 210 2.41 17.40 4.34
CA VAL A 210 2.46 15.94 4.22
C VAL A 210 3.39 15.38 5.29
N PRO A 211 2.90 14.51 6.20
CA PRO A 211 3.77 13.83 7.16
C PRO A 211 4.61 12.75 6.48
N PRO A 212 5.68 12.28 7.16
CA PRO A 212 6.50 11.18 6.65
C PRO A 212 5.71 9.89 6.41
N LEU A 213 6.15 9.08 5.42
CA LEU A 213 5.62 7.76 5.19
C LEU A 213 6.18 6.75 6.20
N LEU A 214 5.31 5.96 6.80
CA LEU A 214 5.66 4.83 7.69
C LEU A 214 5.82 3.52 6.91
N GLY A 215 5.07 3.37 5.82
CA GLY A 215 5.05 2.13 5.05
C GLY A 215 4.01 2.14 3.94
N ILE A 216 4.03 1.06 3.17
CA ILE A 216 3.00 0.73 2.19
C ILE A 216 2.33 -0.57 2.63
N GLY A 217 1.00 -0.59 2.59
CA GLY A 217 0.18 -1.75 2.92
C GLY A 217 -0.54 -2.31 1.70
N ILE A 218 -0.69 -3.63 1.65
CA ILE A 218 -1.55 -4.35 0.72
C ILE A 218 -2.53 -5.16 1.55
N ALA A 219 -3.82 -5.12 1.23
CA ALA A 219 -4.82 -5.88 1.95
C ALA A 219 -5.96 -6.33 1.04
N GLY A 220 -6.72 -7.29 1.52
CA GLY A 220 -8.01 -7.70 1.03
C GLY A 220 -8.77 -8.33 2.19
N ASP A 221 -10.08 -8.14 2.23
CA ASP A 221 -10.92 -8.64 3.30
C ASP A 221 -12.25 -9.19 2.78
N ALA A 222 -12.83 -10.08 3.56
CA ALA A 222 -14.09 -10.75 3.27
C ALA A 222 -14.75 -11.28 4.57
N ASP A 223 -14.42 -10.69 5.72
CA ASP A 223 -14.82 -11.19 7.02
C ASP A 223 -16.19 -10.66 7.47
N ASN A 224 -16.58 -9.46 7.06
CA ASN A 224 -17.87 -8.88 7.40
C ASN A 224 -19.03 -9.63 6.74
N THR A 225 -18.87 -10.05 5.49
CA THR A 225 -19.88 -10.78 4.73
C THR A 225 -19.67 -12.30 4.74
N LEU A 226 -18.63 -12.79 5.41
CA LEU A 226 -18.18 -14.20 5.34
C LEU A 226 -17.96 -14.68 3.90
N GLY A 227 -17.49 -13.76 3.04
CA GLY A 227 -17.35 -13.95 1.61
C GLY A 227 -16.00 -14.57 1.20
N HIS A 228 -15.73 -14.51 -0.11
CA HIS A 228 -14.45 -14.94 -0.67
C HIS A 228 -14.03 -14.00 -1.78
N SER A 229 -12.83 -13.45 -1.67
CA SER A 229 -12.21 -12.61 -2.69
C SER A 229 -10.81 -13.10 -3.05
N VAL A 230 -10.37 -12.84 -4.30
CA VAL A 230 -9.04 -13.16 -4.79
C VAL A 230 -8.55 -12.00 -5.66
N GLY A 231 -7.44 -11.42 -5.27
CA GLY A 231 -6.73 -10.39 -6.02
C GLY A 231 -5.25 -10.69 -6.19
N HIS A 232 -4.60 -9.96 -7.10
CA HIS A 232 -3.18 -10.08 -7.38
C HIS A 232 -2.53 -8.71 -7.50
N ILE A 233 -1.31 -8.57 -6.97
CA ILE A 233 -0.46 -7.39 -7.11
C ILE A 233 0.81 -7.76 -7.86
N GLY A 234 1.15 -6.99 -8.87
CA GLY A 234 2.40 -7.09 -9.60
C GLY A 234 3.09 -5.75 -9.75
N GLY A 235 4.43 -5.73 -9.69
CA GLY A 235 5.25 -4.57 -10.02
C GLY A 235 4.93 -3.31 -9.19
N ILE A 236 5.09 -3.34 -7.86
CA ILE A 236 4.89 -2.16 -7.01
C ILE A 236 6.20 -1.38 -6.83
N THR A 237 6.16 -0.06 -7.02
CA THR A 237 7.30 0.86 -6.83
C THR A 237 6.88 2.14 -6.13
N LEU A 238 7.83 2.76 -5.43
CA LEU A 238 7.66 4.03 -4.74
C LEU A 238 8.91 4.88 -4.98
N ASP A 239 8.74 6.13 -5.46
CA ASP A 239 9.78 7.12 -5.76
C ASP A 239 9.36 8.58 -5.46
#